data_0882d49be59332f616166b78e9cf3262
#
_entry.id   0882d49be59332f616166b78e9cf3262
#
_cell.length_a   1.000
_cell.length_b   1.000
_cell.length_c   1.000
_cell.angle_alpha   90.00
_cell.angle_beta   90.00
_cell.angle_gamma   90.00
#
_symmetry.space_group_name_H-M   'P 1'
#
loop_
_entity.id
_entity.type
_entity.pdbx_description
1 polymer ?
#
loop_
_entity_poly.entity_id
_entity_poly.type
_entity_poly.pdbx_seq_one_letter_code
_entity_poly.pdbx_strand_id
1 'polypeptide(L)'
;MYAELEVHRTMIHDRVRTEAFRRAIESVVRPGDVVLDVGAGSGILSLFAARAGAARVYAVEATTVAVVAQGLAAANGAAEIVQVIQGDIIEVELPERVDVIVSEWLGGFGIDEGMLAPVIAARDRWLKPGGAMIPRSVTAWTALVNDQYTGEMVEFLRDNPYGLRLDALAEMTVNEIFYSGTFRHLAAGDRRSEPGRLWTTDAHLVPLEQAQAPHQAETLLPVRHHGTANALALWFSAELTPGISLSVGPGDPPTHWGMTTAPLRRPVELTPGIVVRARVRTALARPAGTWTSWATALPGADWEEHYEQAIWQEIDD
;
A
#
# COMPACT_ATOMS: atom_id res chain seq x y z
N MET A 1 -7.13 1.62 14.12
CA MET A 1 -7.63 1.18 12.79
C MET A 1 -7.53 -0.34 12.65
N TYR A 2 -6.36 -0.96 12.65
CA TYR A 2 -6.23 -2.43 12.47
C TYR A 2 -6.73 -3.32 13.62
N ALA A 3 -7.13 -2.77 14.75
CA ALA A 3 -7.84 -3.51 15.80
C ALA A 3 -9.35 -3.68 15.55
N GLU A 4 -9.88 -3.11 14.46
CA GLU A 4 -11.31 -3.12 14.15
C GLU A 4 -11.66 -4.29 13.22
N LEU A 5 -12.63 -5.11 13.62
CA LEU A 5 -13.07 -6.29 12.85
C LEU A 5 -13.59 -5.94 11.45
N GLU A 6 -14.11 -4.74 11.26
CA GLU A 6 -14.60 -4.27 9.97
C GLU A 6 -13.49 -4.24 8.91
N VAL A 7 -12.31 -3.77 9.27
CA VAL A 7 -11.14 -3.74 8.39
C VAL A 7 -10.78 -5.15 7.93
N HIS A 8 -10.67 -6.10 8.87
CA HIS A 8 -10.33 -7.49 8.55
C HIS A 8 -11.41 -8.17 7.69
N ARG A 9 -12.69 -7.92 7.99
CA ARG A 9 -13.81 -8.42 7.16
C ARG A 9 -13.72 -7.89 5.74
N THR A 10 -13.42 -6.61 5.57
CA THR A 10 -13.26 -5.96 4.28
C THR A 10 -12.10 -6.55 3.49
N MET A 11 -10.93 -6.73 4.13
CA MET A 11 -9.77 -7.38 3.51
C MET A 11 -10.04 -8.83 3.09
N ILE A 12 -10.76 -9.62 3.90
CA ILE A 12 -11.13 -10.99 3.54
C ILE A 12 -12.13 -10.99 2.38
N HIS A 13 -13.05 -10.04 2.33
CA HIS A 13 -14.03 -9.90 1.25
C HIS A 13 -13.39 -9.50 -0.08
N ASP A 14 -12.24 -8.85 -0.06
CA ASP A 14 -11.45 -8.54 -1.25
C ASP A 14 -10.89 -9.85 -1.86
N ARG A 15 -11.64 -10.38 -2.82
CA ARG A 15 -11.27 -11.63 -3.51
C ARG A 15 -10.05 -11.48 -4.38
N VAL A 16 -9.81 -10.30 -4.95
CA VAL A 16 -8.64 -10.05 -5.80
C VAL A 16 -7.36 -10.21 -4.98
N ARG A 17 -7.29 -9.54 -3.84
CA ARG A 17 -6.20 -9.64 -2.87
C ARG A 17 -6.06 -11.04 -2.30
N THR A 18 -7.12 -11.52 -1.67
CA THR A 18 -7.10 -12.75 -0.87
C THR A 18 -6.77 -13.97 -1.72
N GLU A 19 -7.33 -14.06 -2.93
CA GLU A 19 -7.06 -15.16 -3.84
C GLU A 19 -5.63 -15.09 -4.45
N ALA A 20 -5.11 -13.88 -4.70
CA ALA A 20 -3.73 -13.71 -5.16
C ALA A 20 -2.73 -14.20 -4.09
N PHE A 21 -2.91 -13.79 -2.82
CA PHE A 21 -2.08 -14.26 -1.71
C PHE A 21 -2.23 -15.77 -1.48
N ARG A 22 -3.45 -16.32 -1.53
CA ARG A 22 -3.68 -17.77 -1.43
C ARG A 22 -2.85 -18.53 -2.46
N ARG A 23 -2.97 -18.15 -3.74
CA ARG A 23 -2.23 -18.79 -4.83
C ARG A 23 -0.70 -18.68 -4.66
N ALA A 24 -0.23 -17.51 -4.21
CA ALA A 24 1.20 -17.29 -3.96
C ALA A 24 1.71 -18.20 -2.84
N ILE A 25 1.00 -18.27 -1.72
CA ILE A 25 1.34 -19.13 -0.58
C ILE A 25 1.35 -20.61 -1.02
N GLU A 26 0.29 -21.07 -1.70
CA GLU A 26 0.19 -22.47 -2.19
C GLU A 26 1.29 -22.82 -3.20
N SER A 27 1.82 -21.84 -3.96
CA SER A 27 2.90 -22.08 -4.92
C SER A 27 4.29 -22.14 -4.27
N VAL A 28 4.47 -21.52 -3.11
CA VAL A 28 5.78 -21.39 -2.42
C VAL A 28 5.92 -22.37 -1.29
N VAL A 29 4.94 -22.47 -0.40
CA VAL A 29 4.98 -23.31 0.79
C VAL A 29 5.02 -24.79 0.40
N ARG A 30 5.94 -25.53 1.02
CA ARG A 30 6.14 -26.98 0.82
C ARG A 30 5.78 -27.75 2.09
N PRO A 31 5.40 -29.02 1.98
CA PRO A 31 5.21 -29.88 3.14
C PRO A 31 6.47 -29.89 4.03
N GLY A 32 6.27 -29.53 5.31
CA GLY A 32 7.35 -29.47 6.28
C GLY A 32 7.93 -28.08 6.51
N ASP A 33 7.61 -27.07 5.69
CA ASP A 33 8.10 -25.71 5.86
C ASP A 33 7.60 -25.09 7.18
N VAL A 34 8.41 -24.19 7.73
CA VAL A 34 8.05 -23.28 8.82
C VAL A 34 7.79 -21.91 8.24
N VAL A 35 6.64 -21.33 8.54
CA VAL A 35 6.19 -20.05 7.98
C VAL A 35 6.05 -19.00 9.10
N LEU A 36 6.44 -17.77 8.82
CA LEU A 36 6.14 -16.60 9.65
C LEU A 36 5.14 -15.72 8.89
N ASP A 37 4.02 -15.41 9.53
CA ASP A 37 3.03 -14.44 9.08
C ASP A 37 3.16 -13.18 9.93
N VAL A 38 3.69 -12.10 9.34
CA VAL A 38 3.95 -10.84 10.03
C VAL A 38 2.75 -9.91 9.87
N GLY A 39 2.15 -9.49 10.99
CA GLY A 39 0.91 -8.74 10.98
C GLY A 39 -0.26 -9.63 10.54
N ALA A 40 -0.40 -10.79 11.18
CA ALA A 40 -1.31 -11.85 10.74
C ALA A 40 -2.80 -11.44 10.73
N GLY A 41 -3.17 -10.40 11.48
CA GLY A 41 -4.54 -9.92 11.56
C GLY A 41 -5.51 -11.05 11.93
N SER A 42 -6.46 -11.35 11.05
CA SER A 42 -7.40 -12.46 11.24
C SER A 42 -6.78 -13.86 11.11
N GLY A 43 -5.52 -13.97 10.66
CA GLY A 43 -4.84 -15.24 10.44
C GLY A 43 -5.19 -15.95 9.13
N ILE A 44 -5.86 -15.27 8.18
CA ILE A 44 -6.28 -15.92 6.91
C ILE A 44 -5.09 -16.41 6.09
N LEU A 45 -3.97 -15.67 6.05
CA LEU A 45 -2.76 -16.07 5.32
C LEU A 45 -2.07 -17.24 6.04
N SER A 46 -2.05 -17.23 7.37
CA SER A 46 -1.58 -18.35 8.18
C SER A 46 -2.35 -19.63 7.91
N LEU A 47 -3.68 -19.55 7.74
CA LEU A 47 -4.52 -20.70 7.40
C LEU A 47 -4.23 -21.22 6.00
N PHE A 48 -3.95 -20.34 5.04
CA PHE A 48 -3.52 -20.78 3.70
C PHE A 48 -2.18 -21.49 3.75
N ALA A 49 -1.22 -21.02 4.54
CA ALA A 49 0.07 -21.66 4.74
C ALA A 49 -0.07 -23.06 5.39
N ALA A 50 -0.90 -23.18 6.44
CA ALA A 50 -1.19 -24.47 7.07
C ALA A 50 -1.82 -25.46 6.08
N ARG A 51 -2.78 -25.02 5.27
CA ARG A 51 -3.42 -25.85 4.23
C ARG A 51 -2.48 -26.23 3.08
N ALA A 52 -1.48 -25.38 2.79
CA ALA A 52 -0.43 -25.68 1.80
C ALA A 52 0.58 -26.73 2.29
N GLY A 53 0.52 -27.12 3.58
CA GLY A 53 1.36 -28.18 4.15
C GLY A 53 2.48 -27.69 5.06
N ALA A 54 2.46 -26.44 5.51
CA ALA A 54 3.39 -25.96 6.51
C ALA A 54 3.36 -26.88 7.76
N ALA A 55 4.52 -27.23 8.28
CA ALA A 55 4.62 -27.96 9.53
C ALA A 55 4.30 -27.08 10.74
N ARG A 56 4.61 -25.78 10.59
CA ARG A 56 4.36 -24.77 11.62
C ARG A 56 4.18 -23.40 11.00
N VAL A 57 3.27 -22.61 11.55
CA VAL A 57 3.06 -21.20 11.18
C VAL A 57 3.11 -20.36 12.47
N TYR A 58 4.05 -19.43 12.54
CA TYR A 58 4.09 -18.40 13.56
C TYR A 58 3.30 -17.19 13.06
N ALA A 59 2.11 -16.98 13.58
CA ALA A 59 1.23 -15.86 13.24
C ALA A 59 1.42 -14.74 14.26
N VAL A 60 2.22 -13.73 13.94
CA VAL A 60 2.52 -12.59 14.84
C VAL A 60 1.57 -11.45 14.54
N GLU A 61 0.83 -11.01 15.57
CA GLU A 61 -0.13 -9.91 15.46
C GLU A 61 -0.04 -9.02 16.70
N ALA A 62 0.19 -7.72 16.48
CA ALA A 62 0.38 -6.77 17.58
C ALA A 62 -0.92 -6.42 18.32
N THR A 63 -2.05 -6.48 17.65
CA THR A 63 -3.34 -6.04 18.17
C THR A 63 -4.14 -7.18 18.86
N THR A 64 -5.24 -6.80 19.47
CA THR A 64 -6.17 -7.78 20.08
C THR A 64 -6.86 -8.69 19.07
N VAL A 65 -6.75 -8.41 17.77
CA VAL A 65 -7.27 -9.27 16.68
C VAL A 65 -6.57 -10.63 16.66
N ALA A 66 -5.42 -10.78 17.30
CA ALA A 66 -4.78 -12.08 17.56
C ALA A 66 -5.75 -13.13 18.13
N VAL A 67 -6.72 -12.72 18.97
CA VAL A 67 -7.75 -13.62 19.52
C VAL A 67 -8.67 -14.18 18.41
N VAL A 68 -8.93 -13.38 17.37
CA VAL A 68 -9.71 -13.84 16.21
C VAL A 68 -8.92 -14.88 15.42
N ALA A 69 -7.63 -14.63 15.19
CA ALA A 69 -6.74 -15.58 14.52
C ALA A 69 -6.68 -16.92 15.24
N GLN A 70 -6.58 -16.91 16.59
CA GLN A 70 -6.63 -18.13 17.41
C GLN A 70 -7.94 -18.90 17.23
N GLY A 71 -9.07 -18.19 17.29
CA GLY A 71 -10.39 -18.77 17.10
C GLY A 71 -10.56 -19.39 15.70
N LEU A 72 -10.09 -18.69 14.66
CA LEU A 72 -10.14 -19.19 13.29
C LEU A 72 -9.21 -20.39 13.07
N ALA A 73 -8.02 -20.40 13.67
CA ALA A 73 -7.13 -21.56 13.63
C ALA A 73 -7.78 -22.80 14.23
N ALA A 74 -8.40 -22.65 15.41
CA ALA A 74 -9.12 -23.74 16.06
C ALA A 74 -10.33 -24.23 15.22
N ALA A 75 -11.14 -23.32 14.72
CA ALA A 75 -12.32 -23.66 13.92
C ALA A 75 -11.98 -24.38 12.61
N ASN A 76 -10.77 -24.18 12.07
CA ASN A 76 -10.29 -24.83 10.86
C ASN A 76 -9.40 -26.06 11.10
N GLY A 77 -9.28 -26.54 12.36
CA GLY A 77 -8.47 -27.69 12.71
C GLY A 77 -6.95 -27.45 12.56
N ALA A 78 -6.52 -26.19 12.58
CA ALA A 78 -5.13 -25.78 12.37
C ALA A 78 -4.43 -25.34 13.68
N ALA A 79 -5.04 -25.50 14.85
CA ALA A 79 -4.52 -25.02 16.13
C ALA A 79 -3.16 -25.61 16.52
N GLU A 80 -2.84 -26.84 16.07
CA GLU A 80 -1.55 -27.50 16.30
C GLU A 80 -0.46 -27.01 15.32
N ILE A 81 -0.86 -26.38 14.22
CA ILE A 81 0.06 -25.89 13.16
C ILE A 81 0.27 -24.38 13.31
N VAL A 82 -0.81 -23.62 13.53
CA VAL A 82 -0.78 -22.15 13.61
C VAL A 82 -0.65 -21.72 15.06
N GLN A 83 0.53 -21.27 15.42
CA GLN A 83 0.82 -20.66 16.71
C GLN A 83 0.67 -19.14 16.61
N VAL A 84 -0.40 -18.61 17.18
CA VAL A 84 -0.64 -17.16 17.22
C VAL A 84 0.13 -16.56 18.39
N ILE A 85 0.94 -15.54 18.10
CA ILE A 85 1.75 -14.80 19.06
C ILE A 85 1.28 -13.35 19.04
N GLN A 86 0.68 -12.89 20.14
CA GLN A 86 0.32 -11.48 20.26
C GLN A 86 1.54 -10.68 20.72
N GLY A 87 2.01 -9.76 19.88
CA GLY A 87 3.16 -8.91 20.18
C GLY A 87 3.67 -8.17 18.95
N ASP A 88 4.54 -7.21 19.19
CA ASP A 88 5.25 -6.51 18.12
C ASP A 88 6.33 -7.43 17.53
N ILE A 89 6.36 -7.56 16.21
CA ILE A 89 7.34 -8.41 15.51
C ILE A 89 8.79 -8.04 15.82
N ILE A 90 9.05 -6.79 16.16
CA ILE A 90 10.39 -6.31 16.53
C ILE A 90 10.83 -6.91 17.88
N GLU A 91 9.89 -7.13 18.79
CA GLU A 91 10.14 -7.63 20.16
C GLU A 91 9.97 -9.14 20.29
N VAL A 92 9.18 -9.75 19.39
CA VAL A 92 8.87 -11.19 19.43
C VAL A 92 10.13 -12.02 19.15
N GLU A 93 10.33 -13.07 19.96
CA GLU A 93 11.33 -14.11 19.76
C GLU A 93 10.68 -15.38 19.22
N LEU A 94 11.20 -15.88 18.09
CA LEU A 94 10.79 -17.17 17.56
C LEU A 94 11.81 -18.26 17.99
N PRO A 95 11.35 -19.51 18.22
CA PRO A 95 12.25 -20.59 18.63
C PRO A 95 13.16 -21.10 17.51
N GLU A 96 12.89 -20.76 16.25
CA GLU A 96 13.60 -21.23 15.07
C GLU A 96 13.51 -20.24 13.91
N ARG A 97 14.39 -20.39 12.91
CA ARG A 97 14.30 -19.69 11.64
C ARG A 97 13.25 -20.32 10.72
N VAL A 98 12.64 -19.50 9.86
CA VAL A 98 11.54 -19.89 9.00
C VAL A 98 11.96 -20.03 7.54
N ASP A 99 11.24 -20.86 6.78
CA ASP A 99 11.47 -21.08 5.34
C ASP A 99 10.78 -20.01 4.49
N VAL A 100 9.62 -19.51 4.96
CA VAL A 100 8.82 -18.51 4.25
C VAL A 100 8.37 -17.43 5.23
N ILE A 101 8.47 -16.17 4.79
CA ILE A 101 7.79 -15.04 5.44
C ILE A 101 6.68 -14.57 4.52
N VAL A 102 5.46 -14.54 5.03
CA VAL A 102 4.33 -13.89 4.40
C VAL A 102 3.90 -12.69 5.22
N SER A 103 3.58 -11.58 4.58
CA SER A 103 3.03 -10.41 5.24
C SER A 103 2.29 -9.56 4.23
N GLU A 104 1.09 -9.17 4.54
CA GLU A 104 0.38 -8.18 3.74
C GLU A 104 0.53 -6.82 4.44
N TRP A 105 1.46 -6.02 3.93
CA TRP A 105 1.92 -4.74 4.48
C TRP A 105 1.73 -3.57 3.50
N LEU A 106 0.88 -3.77 2.50
CA LEU A 106 0.74 -2.88 1.36
C LEU A 106 -0.27 -1.76 1.65
N GLY A 107 0.18 -0.52 1.59
CA GLY A 107 -0.69 0.65 1.64
C GLY A 107 -1.28 1.01 0.27
N GLY A 108 -1.85 2.20 0.15
CA GLY A 108 -2.52 2.68 -1.06
C GLY A 108 -1.61 2.76 -2.29
N PHE A 109 -0.30 3.01 -2.10
CA PHE A 109 0.71 2.96 -3.16
C PHE A 109 1.96 2.15 -2.76
N GLY A 110 1.77 1.18 -1.88
CA GLY A 110 2.68 0.10 -1.56
C GLY A 110 3.36 0.20 -0.20
N ILE A 111 4.14 1.24 0.09
CA ILE A 111 4.96 1.35 1.31
C ILE A 111 4.45 2.40 2.30
N ASP A 112 3.34 3.01 2.02
CA ASP A 112 2.81 4.18 2.73
C ASP A 112 2.13 3.88 4.08
N GLU A 113 2.13 2.63 4.53
CA GLU A 113 1.68 2.25 5.89
C GLU A 113 2.80 2.11 6.92
N GLY A 114 4.08 2.27 6.50
CA GLY A 114 5.22 2.20 7.41
C GLY A 114 5.61 0.79 7.86
N MET A 115 4.97 -0.26 7.31
CA MET A 115 5.20 -1.65 7.70
C MET A 115 6.41 -2.30 7.02
N LEU A 116 7.03 -1.65 6.01
CA LEU A 116 8.17 -2.23 5.31
C LEU A 116 9.33 -2.54 6.27
N ALA A 117 9.74 -1.57 7.09
CA ALA A 117 10.88 -1.74 7.99
C ALA A 117 10.71 -2.87 9.02
N PRO A 118 9.56 -3.02 9.72
CA PRO A 118 9.29 -4.19 10.56
C PRO A 118 9.40 -5.53 9.83
N VAL A 119 8.90 -5.62 8.60
CA VAL A 119 8.95 -6.84 7.78
C VAL A 119 10.41 -7.17 7.38
N ILE A 120 11.20 -6.16 7.01
CA ILE A 120 12.62 -6.36 6.67
C ILE A 120 13.45 -6.74 7.92
N ALA A 121 13.17 -6.15 9.07
CA ALA A 121 13.80 -6.56 10.33
C ALA A 121 13.46 -8.03 10.67
N ALA A 122 12.22 -8.45 10.49
CA ALA A 122 11.81 -9.85 10.66
C ALA A 122 12.52 -10.78 9.67
N ARG A 123 12.69 -10.38 8.40
CA ARG A 123 13.47 -11.12 7.41
C ARG A 123 14.90 -11.34 7.87
N ASP A 124 15.60 -10.29 8.25
CA ASP A 124 17.02 -10.34 8.61
C ASP A 124 17.25 -11.23 9.84
N ARG A 125 16.28 -11.27 10.75
CA ARG A 125 16.34 -12.02 11.99
C ARG A 125 15.94 -13.48 11.80
N TRP A 126 14.87 -13.74 11.05
CA TRP A 126 14.18 -15.02 11.09
C TRP A 126 14.20 -15.82 9.78
N LEU A 127 14.41 -15.19 8.62
CA LEU A 127 14.40 -15.94 7.37
C LEU A 127 15.68 -16.79 7.23
N LYS A 128 15.50 -18.06 6.85
CA LYS A 128 16.62 -18.93 6.49
C LYS A 128 17.31 -18.42 5.21
N PRO A 129 18.62 -18.69 5.03
CA PRO A 129 19.28 -18.48 3.75
C PRO A 129 18.54 -19.21 2.61
N GLY A 130 18.17 -18.48 1.56
CA GLY A 130 17.38 -19.01 0.43
C GLY A 130 15.89 -19.16 0.69
N GLY A 131 15.40 -18.71 1.87
CA GLY A 131 13.97 -18.66 2.17
C GLY A 131 13.20 -17.69 1.29
N ALA A 132 11.88 -17.75 1.29
CA ALA A 132 11.02 -16.96 0.43
C ALA A 132 10.31 -15.82 1.19
N MET A 133 10.08 -14.70 0.47
CA MET A 133 9.25 -13.57 0.93
C MET A 133 8.00 -13.47 0.05
N ILE A 134 6.84 -13.25 0.68
CA ILE A 134 5.57 -12.95 0.00
C ILE A 134 4.97 -11.69 0.64
N PRO A 135 4.86 -10.57 -0.09
CA PRO A 135 5.28 -10.32 -1.47
C PRO A 135 6.81 -10.33 -1.63
N ARG A 136 7.26 -10.71 -2.82
CA ARG A 136 8.67 -10.66 -3.21
C ARG A 136 9.14 -9.25 -3.49
N SER A 137 8.36 -8.50 -4.25
CA SER A 137 8.67 -7.11 -4.57
C SER A 137 7.41 -6.27 -4.76
N VAL A 138 7.56 -4.97 -4.55
CA VAL A 138 6.49 -3.98 -4.71
C VAL A 138 7.02 -2.80 -5.51
N THR A 139 6.25 -2.37 -6.51
CA THR A 139 6.56 -1.19 -7.32
C THR A 139 5.46 -0.15 -7.15
N ALA A 140 5.83 1.07 -6.79
CA ALA A 140 4.95 2.23 -6.76
C ALA A 140 4.92 2.93 -8.11
N TRP A 141 3.74 3.38 -8.51
CA TRP A 141 3.45 4.03 -9.79
C TRP A 141 2.69 5.32 -9.60
N THR A 142 2.76 6.20 -10.59
CA THR A 142 1.91 7.39 -10.67
C THR A 142 1.49 7.68 -12.10
N ALA A 143 0.36 8.36 -12.27
CA ALA A 143 -0.07 8.91 -13.57
C ALA A 143 -0.96 10.13 -13.34
N LEU A 144 -1.02 11.01 -14.35
CA LEU A 144 -2.02 12.08 -14.38
C LEU A 144 -3.40 11.48 -14.67
N VAL A 145 -4.39 11.87 -13.89
CA VAL A 145 -5.78 11.40 -14.00
C VAL A 145 -6.78 12.55 -13.93
N ASN A 146 -7.97 12.30 -14.46
CA ASN A 146 -9.17 13.08 -14.13
C ASN A 146 -10.01 12.28 -13.15
N ASP A 147 -9.85 12.58 -11.88
CA ASP A 147 -10.61 11.93 -10.81
C ASP A 147 -11.81 12.81 -10.42
N GLN A 148 -13.01 12.37 -10.81
CA GLN A 148 -14.24 13.11 -10.53
C GLN A 148 -14.42 13.39 -9.05
N TYR A 149 -14.17 12.43 -8.17
CA TYR A 149 -14.35 12.58 -6.73
C TYR A 149 -13.43 13.64 -6.13
N THR A 150 -12.13 13.56 -6.44
CA THR A 150 -11.15 14.56 -6.00
C THR A 150 -11.52 15.95 -6.53
N GLY A 151 -11.92 16.03 -7.81
CA GLY A 151 -12.38 17.28 -8.41
C GLY A 151 -13.59 17.86 -7.69
N GLU A 152 -14.63 17.07 -7.46
CA GLU A 152 -15.85 17.50 -6.78
C GLU A 152 -15.58 17.99 -5.34
N MET A 153 -14.71 17.30 -4.59
CA MET A 153 -14.37 17.70 -3.22
C MET A 153 -13.68 19.08 -3.19
N VAL A 154 -12.76 19.34 -4.10
CA VAL A 154 -12.03 20.61 -4.16
C VAL A 154 -12.94 21.74 -4.69
N GLU A 155 -13.62 21.53 -5.81
CA GLU A 155 -14.44 22.54 -6.46
C GLU A 155 -15.66 22.93 -5.63
N PHE A 156 -16.29 21.98 -4.92
CA PHE A 156 -17.37 22.28 -3.98
C PHE A 156 -16.97 23.37 -2.98
N LEU A 157 -15.74 23.31 -2.46
CA LEU A 157 -15.28 24.31 -1.49
C LEU A 157 -14.99 25.68 -2.13
N ARG A 158 -14.58 25.69 -3.39
CA ARG A 158 -14.30 26.91 -4.16
C ARG A 158 -15.56 27.65 -4.62
N ASP A 159 -16.65 26.90 -4.78
CA ASP A 159 -17.93 27.44 -5.25
C ASP A 159 -18.72 28.23 -4.17
N ASN A 160 -18.08 28.53 -3.05
CA ASN A 160 -18.71 29.25 -1.95
C ASN A 160 -20.04 28.61 -1.48
N PRO A 161 -20.03 27.34 -1.08
CA PRO A 161 -21.23 26.65 -0.68
C PRO A 161 -21.91 27.38 0.50
N TYR A 162 -23.21 27.30 0.54
CA TYR A 162 -24.03 27.99 1.56
C TYR A 162 -23.84 29.52 1.61
N GLY A 163 -23.28 30.14 0.58
CA GLY A 163 -22.94 31.56 0.56
C GLY A 163 -21.76 31.96 1.45
N LEU A 164 -20.94 30.99 1.85
CA LEU A 164 -19.74 31.17 2.67
C LEU A 164 -18.48 31.02 1.84
N ARG A 165 -17.47 31.86 2.12
CA ARG A 165 -16.14 31.70 1.50
C ARG A 165 -15.34 30.63 2.23
N LEU A 166 -15.03 29.55 1.53
CA LEU A 166 -14.27 28.42 2.06
C LEU A 166 -12.92 28.22 1.34
N ASP A 167 -12.38 29.30 0.73
CA ASP A 167 -11.12 29.28 -0.02
C ASP A 167 -9.96 28.69 0.79
N ALA A 168 -9.87 29.04 2.08
CA ALA A 168 -8.80 28.53 2.95
C ALA A 168 -8.89 27.00 3.12
N LEU A 169 -10.10 26.44 3.21
CA LEU A 169 -10.31 25.01 3.32
C LEU A 169 -10.01 24.32 1.97
N ALA A 170 -10.36 24.95 0.84
CA ALA A 170 -10.02 24.44 -0.48
C ALA A 170 -8.49 24.37 -0.69
N GLU A 171 -7.74 25.37 -0.24
CA GLU A 171 -6.26 25.37 -0.29
C GLU A 171 -5.64 24.30 0.63
N MET A 172 -6.28 23.98 1.75
CA MET A 172 -5.86 22.85 2.57
C MET A 172 -6.16 21.51 1.87
N THR A 173 -7.34 21.40 1.26
CA THR A 173 -7.81 20.17 0.59
C THR A 173 -6.92 19.77 -0.59
N VAL A 174 -6.34 20.72 -1.33
CA VAL A 174 -5.39 20.39 -2.41
C VAL A 174 -4.02 19.93 -1.90
N ASN A 175 -3.78 20.00 -0.60
CA ASN A 175 -2.62 19.46 0.10
C ASN A 175 -3.00 18.24 0.97
N GLU A 176 -4.00 17.49 0.57
CA GLU A 176 -4.45 16.27 1.24
C GLU A 176 -4.43 15.10 0.25
N ILE A 177 -3.92 13.96 0.68
CA ILE A 177 -4.02 12.73 -0.10
C ILE A 177 -5.40 12.11 0.13
N PHE A 178 -6.10 11.86 -0.95
CA PHE A 178 -7.39 11.17 -0.92
C PHE A 178 -7.20 9.67 -1.02
N TYR A 179 -7.38 8.98 0.08
CA TYR A 179 -7.57 7.53 0.12
C TYR A 179 -9.04 7.26 -0.16
N SER A 180 -9.35 7.09 -1.43
CA SER A 180 -10.75 7.01 -1.87
C SER A 180 -11.36 5.67 -1.56
N GLY A 181 -11.87 5.47 -0.43
CA GLY A 181 -12.82 4.43 0.00
C GLY A 181 -12.68 3.04 -0.63
N THR A 182 -12.97 2.05 0.15
CA THR A 182 -12.95 0.64 -0.23
C THR A 182 -13.70 0.36 -1.53
N PHE A 183 -13.04 -0.37 -2.44
CA PHE A 183 -13.56 -0.78 -3.77
C PHE A 183 -13.86 0.35 -4.77
N ARG A 184 -13.53 1.59 -4.47
CA ARG A 184 -13.52 2.65 -5.47
C ARG A 184 -12.28 2.49 -6.36
N HIS A 185 -12.43 2.70 -7.66
CA HIS A 185 -11.33 2.62 -8.63
C HIS A 185 -11.51 3.67 -9.72
N LEU A 186 -10.41 3.99 -10.40
CA LEU A 186 -10.41 4.77 -11.63
C LEU A 186 -10.45 3.83 -12.83
N ALA A 187 -11.25 4.18 -13.83
CA ALA A 187 -11.23 3.46 -15.08
C ALA A 187 -9.92 3.76 -15.85
N ALA A 188 -9.55 2.89 -16.76
CA ALA A 188 -8.38 3.13 -17.63
C ALA A 188 -8.53 4.44 -18.44
N GLY A 189 -9.76 4.84 -18.81
CA GLY A 189 -10.07 6.07 -19.53
C GLY A 189 -9.91 7.36 -18.71
N ASP A 190 -9.83 7.29 -17.38
CA ASP A 190 -9.60 8.45 -16.52
C ASP A 190 -8.14 8.90 -16.54
N ARG A 191 -7.24 8.03 -16.98
CA ARG A 191 -5.82 8.30 -17.11
C ARG A 191 -5.55 9.23 -18.29
N ARG A 192 -4.68 10.24 -18.10
CA ARG A 192 -4.27 11.20 -19.12
C ARG A 192 -2.85 10.98 -19.62
N SER A 193 -2.02 10.33 -18.80
CA SER A 193 -0.63 10.02 -19.14
C SER A 193 -0.34 8.53 -19.11
N GLU A 194 0.80 8.13 -19.66
CA GLU A 194 1.40 6.85 -19.35
C GLU A 194 1.74 6.78 -17.87
N PRO A 195 1.75 5.58 -17.26
CA PRO A 195 2.27 5.39 -15.90
C PRO A 195 3.76 5.70 -15.81
N GLY A 196 4.13 6.45 -14.79
CA GLY A 196 5.51 6.64 -14.40
C GLY A 196 5.84 5.78 -13.17
N ARG A 197 6.93 5.01 -13.24
CA ARG A 197 7.41 4.26 -12.10
C ARG A 197 8.08 5.22 -11.11
N LEU A 198 7.72 5.11 -9.83
CA LEU A 198 8.35 5.84 -8.74
C LEU A 198 9.54 5.04 -8.20
N TRP A 199 9.29 3.95 -7.51
CA TRP A 199 10.33 3.06 -6.98
C TRP A 199 9.90 1.60 -7.03
N THR A 200 10.89 0.72 -6.92
CA THR A 200 10.66 -0.72 -6.73
C THR A 200 11.45 -1.16 -5.51
N THR A 201 10.78 -1.87 -4.61
CA THR A 201 11.37 -2.45 -3.41
C THR A 201 11.34 -3.97 -3.53
N ASP A 202 12.52 -4.60 -3.55
CA ASP A 202 12.65 -6.05 -3.47
C ASP A 202 12.80 -6.44 -2.00
N ALA A 203 11.84 -7.17 -1.45
CA ALA A 203 11.79 -7.53 -0.04
C ALA A 203 12.92 -8.48 0.39
N HIS A 204 13.56 -9.19 -0.55
CA HIS A 204 14.74 -10.01 -0.26
C HIS A 204 16.03 -9.19 -0.16
N LEU A 205 16.13 -8.10 -0.93
CA LEU A 205 17.39 -7.40 -1.16
C LEU A 205 17.49 -6.07 -0.42
N VAL A 206 16.36 -5.39 -0.18
CA VAL A 206 16.39 -4.06 0.43
C VAL A 206 17.01 -4.11 1.84
N PRO A 207 18.06 -3.30 2.11
CA PRO A 207 18.62 -3.17 3.45
C PRO A 207 17.61 -2.52 4.41
N LEU A 208 17.68 -2.87 5.70
CA LEU A 208 16.81 -2.28 6.72
C LEU A 208 16.94 -0.74 6.78
N GLU A 209 18.13 -0.22 6.69
CA GLU A 209 18.40 1.23 6.65
C GLU A 209 17.64 1.90 5.49
N GLN A 210 17.65 1.28 4.29
CA GLN A 210 16.91 1.79 3.14
C GLN A 210 15.39 1.65 3.32
N ALA A 211 14.92 0.60 3.99
CA ALA A 211 13.51 0.42 4.31
C ALA A 211 12.98 1.47 5.31
N GLN A 212 13.86 2.04 6.14
CA GLN A 212 13.56 3.11 7.08
C GLN A 212 13.73 4.52 6.52
N ALA A 213 14.47 4.66 5.41
CA ALA A 213 14.75 5.94 4.80
C ALA A 213 13.55 6.48 4.01
N PRO A 214 13.44 7.81 3.83
CA PRO A 214 12.47 8.38 2.91
C PRO A 214 12.65 7.84 1.49
N HIS A 215 11.53 7.50 0.85
CA HIS A 215 11.51 7.13 -0.57
C HIS A 215 11.16 8.35 -1.40
N GLN A 216 11.95 8.63 -2.41
CA GLN A 216 11.71 9.74 -3.33
C GLN A 216 12.04 9.33 -4.76
N ALA A 217 11.19 9.75 -5.69
CA ALA A 217 11.44 9.57 -7.11
C ALA A 217 10.91 10.75 -7.93
N GLU A 218 11.60 11.01 -9.04
CA GLU A 218 11.09 11.81 -10.15
C GLU A 218 10.81 10.90 -11.34
N THR A 219 9.73 11.18 -12.04
CA THR A 219 9.35 10.42 -13.23
C THR A 219 8.75 11.30 -14.29
N LEU A 220 8.76 10.81 -15.53
CA LEU A 220 8.19 11.48 -16.69
C LEU A 220 6.83 10.85 -16.98
N LEU A 221 5.83 11.69 -17.22
CA LEU A 221 4.46 11.31 -17.50
C LEU A 221 4.08 11.78 -18.94
N PRO A 222 4.38 10.99 -19.97
CA PRO A 222 3.98 11.32 -21.34
C PRO A 222 2.44 11.31 -21.46
N VAL A 223 1.88 12.44 -21.89
CA VAL A 223 0.44 12.59 -22.09
C VAL A 223 0.02 11.85 -23.36
N ARG A 224 -1.00 10.99 -23.24
CA ARG A 224 -1.55 10.18 -24.32
C ARG A 224 -2.96 10.57 -24.73
N HIS A 225 -3.72 11.12 -23.80
CA HIS A 225 -5.12 11.47 -24.04
C HIS A 225 -5.33 12.96 -23.81
N HIS A 226 -6.08 13.58 -24.71
CA HIS A 226 -6.54 14.97 -24.54
C HIS A 226 -7.55 15.02 -23.37
N GLY A 227 -7.51 16.10 -22.62
CA GLY A 227 -8.50 16.41 -21.59
C GLY A 227 -7.86 16.90 -20.29
N THR A 228 -8.70 17.18 -19.33
CA THR A 228 -8.32 17.72 -18.03
C THR A 228 -7.69 16.66 -17.15
N ALA A 229 -6.61 16.99 -16.46
CA ALA A 229 -6.12 16.27 -15.28
C ALA A 229 -6.28 17.15 -14.04
N ASN A 230 -6.72 16.55 -12.94
CA ASN A 230 -6.91 17.25 -11.65
C ASN A 230 -6.18 16.58 -10.49
N ALA A 231 -5.57 15.42 -10.73
CA ALA A 231 -4.80 14.71 -9.70
C ALA A 231 -3.69 13.83 -10.31
N LEU A 232 -2.74 13.44 -9.46
CA LEU A 232 -1.93 12.26 -9.65
C LEU A 232 -2.63 11.07 -8.99
N ALA A 233 -2.83 9.98 -9.74
CA ALA A 233 -3.11 8.69 -9.12
C ALA A 233 -1.81 8.09 -8.60
N LEU A 234 -1.84 7.52 -7.42
CA LEU A 234 -0.75 6.77 -6.80
C LEU A 234 -1.24 5.34 -6.54
N TRP A 235 -0.48 4.35 -6.95
CA TRP A 235 -0.85 2.95 -6.75
C TRP A 235 0.38 2.04 -6.73
N PHE A 236 0.17 0.78 -6.48
CA PHE A 236 1.24 -0.22 -6.54
C PHE A 236 0.92 -1.40 -7.47
N SER A 237 1.96 -2.09 -7.86
CA SER A 237 1.93 -3.48 -8.29
C SER A 237 2.89 -4.31 -7.44
N ALA A 238 2.46 -5.49 -7.03
CA ALA A 238 3.28 -6.41 -6.24
C ALA A 238 3.50 -7.71 -7.00
N GLU A 239 4.75 -8.14 -7.13
CA GLU A 239 5.07 -9.53 -7.44
C GLU A 239 5.04 -10.31 -6.13
N LEU A 240 4.00 -11.10 -5.93
CA LEU A 240 3.87 -11.92 -4.72
C LEU A 240 4.88 -13.06 -4.74
N THR A 241 5.00 -13.71 -5.89
CA THR A 241 6.01 -14.74 -6.21
C THR A 241 6.17 -14.78 -7.73
N PRO A 242 7.24 -15.39 -8.29
CA PRO A 242 7.39 -15.49 -9.74
C PRO A 242 6.14 -16.01 -10.46
N GLY A 243 5.58 -15.19 -11.34
CA GLY A 243 4.38 -15.49 -12.11
C GLY A 243 3.03 -15.23 -11.41
N ILE A 244 3.02 -14.76 -10.17
CA ILE A 244 1.79 -14.33 -9.47
C ILE A 244 1.96 -12.90 -8.99
N SER A 245 1.17 -12.00 -9.57
CA SER A 245 1.22 -10.57 -9.29
C SER A 245 -0.17 -10.03 -8.93
N LEU A 246 -0.17 -8.89 -8.24
CA LEU A 246 -1.31 -8.09 -7.89
C LEU A 246 -1.04 -6.64 -8.33
N SER A 247 -2.03 -5.96 -8.90
CA SER A 247 -1.97 -4.55 -9.25
C SER A 247 -3.30 -3.87 -8.91
N VAL A 248 -3.22 -2.60 -8.49
CA VAL A 248 -4.37 -1.81 -8.04
C VAL A 248 -4.47 -0.47 -8.77
N GLY A 249 -3.94 -0.40 -9.99
CA GLY A 249 -3.91 0.82 -10.79
C GLY A 249 -5.21 1.14 -11.52
N PRO A 250 -5.27 2.31 -12.18
CA PRO A 250 -6.41 2.67 -13.00
C PRO A 250 -6.70 1.64 -14.10
N GLY A 251 -7.91 1.07 -14.07
CA GLY A 251 -8.34 0.01 -14.98
C GLY A 251 -8.18 -1.41 -14.44
N ASP A 252 -7.51 -1.61 -13.30
CA ASP A 252 -7.44 -2.89 -12.61
C ASP A 252 -8.76 -3.19 -11.86
N PRO A 253 -9.03 -4.44 -11.49
CA PRO A 253 -10.20 -4.76 -10.70
C PRO A 253 -10.20 -4.02 -9.35
N PRO A 254 -11.38 -3.57 -8.86
CA PRO A 254 -11.47 -2.85 -7.60
C PRO A 254 -11.06 -3.74 -6.42
N THR A 255 -10.33 -3.15 -5.48
CA THR A 255 -9.81 -3.78 -4.27
C THR A 255 -10.16 -2.96 -3.03
N HIS A 256 -9.90 -3.50 -1.85
CA HIS A 256 -10.13 -2.78 -0.60
C HIS A 256 -9.22 -1.56 -0.42
N TRP A 257 -8.06 -1.49 -1.10
CA TRP A 257 -7.21 -0.30 -1.11
C TRP A 257 -7.87 0.90 -1.78
N GLY A 258 -8.84 0.66 -2.66
CA GLY A 258 -9.44 1.72 -3.45
C GLY A 258 -8.43 2.36 -4.40
N MET A 259 -8.52 3.69 -4.53
CA MET A 259 -7.58 4.49 -5.31
C MET A 259 -7.03 5.62 -4.45
N THR A 260 -5.73 5.79 -4.46
CA THR A 260 -5.06 6.92 -3.83
C THR A 260 -4.83 8.01 -4.85
N THR A 261 -5.28 9.24 -4.56
CA THR A 261 -5.08 10.39 -5.44
C THR A 261 -4.50 11.58 -4.67
N ALA A 262 -3.55 12.25 -5.32
CA ALA A 262 -2.89 13.46 -4.85
C ALA A 262 -3.34 14.63 -5.73
N PRO A 263 -4.13 15.58 -5.22
CA PRO A 263 -4.70 16.65 -6.04
C PRO A 263 -3.65 17.53 -6.69
N LEU A 264 -3.97 18.09 -7.85
CA LEU A 264 -3.30 19.26 -8.40
C LEU A 264 -3.97 20.53 -7.84
N ARG A 265 -3.19 21.60 -7.69
CA ARG A 265 -3.73 22.88 -7.19
C ARG A 265 -4.89 23.38 -8.06
N ARG A 266 -4.78 23.18 -9.36
CA ARG A 266 -5.83 23.48 -10.34
C ARG A 266 -5.87 22.38 -11.40
N PRO A 267 -7.05 22.09 -11.95
CA PRO A 267 -7.15 21.25 -13.14
C PRO A 267 -6.32 21.81 -14.29
N VAL A 268 -5.64 20.93 -15.02
CA VAL A 268 -4.76 21.28 -16.14
C VAL A 268 -5.26 20.62 -17.41
N GLU A 269 -5.48 21.43 -18.46
CA GLU A 269 -5.79 20.91 -19.80
C GLU A 269 -4.52 20.35 -20.44
N LEU A 270 -4.61 19.11 -20.87
CA LEU A 270 -3.50 18.35 -21.43
C LEU A 270 -3.77 17.97 -22.90
N THR A 271 -2.71 17.98 -23.69
CA THR A 271 -2.74 17.49 -25.08
C THR A 271 -1.69 16.41 -25.29
N PRO A 272 -1.95 15.40 -26.13
CA PRO A 272 -0.96 14.37 -26.47
C PRO A 272 0.36 14.97 -26.95
N GLY A 273 1.47 14.35 -26.54
CA GLY A 273 2.83 14.80 -26.86
C GLY A 273 3.47 15.68 -25.79
N ILE A 274 2.69 16.23 -24.84
CA ILE A 274 3.25 16.90 -23.66
C ILE A 274 3.83 15.82 -22.73
N VAL A 275 4.95 16.15 -22.06
CA VAL A 275 5.55 15.34 -21.00
C VAL A 275 5.55 16.16 -19.72
N VAL A 276 4.79 15.74 -18.73
CA VAL A 276 4.77 16.34 -17.40
C VAL A 276 5.81 15.65 -16.53
N ARG A 277 6.57 16.40 -15.74
CA ARG A 277 7.43 15.83 -14.71
C ARG A 277 6.63 15.69 -13.43
N ALA A 278 6.78 14.58 -12.74
CA ALA A 278 6.20 14.37 -11.41
C ALA A 278 7.28 13.93 -10.44
N ARG A 279 7.18 14.39 -9.19
CA ARG A 279 8.00 13.98 -8.06
C ARG A 279 7.08 13.55 -6.94
N VAL A 280 7.40 12.43 -6.31
CA VAL A 280 6.70 11.95 -5.10
C VAL A 280 7.76 11.59 -4.07
N ARG A 281 7.55 12.00 -2.83
CA ARG A 281 8.36 11.60 -1.67
C ARG A 281 7.42 11.11 -0.58
N THR A 282 7.76 9.99 0.05
CA THR A 282 7.11 9.51 1.27
C THR A 282 8.15 9.22 2.33
N ALA A 283 7.83 9.52 3.58
CA ALA A 283 8.68 9.31 4.73
C ALA A 283 7.86 8.82 5.91
N LEU A 284 8.49 8.12 6.85
CA LEU A 284 7.85 7.73 8.09
C LEU A 284 7.43 8.97 8.87
N ALA A 285 6.23 8.94 9.43
CA ALA A 285 5.68 9.98 10.28
C ALA A 285 5.46 9.44 11.70
N ARG A 286 5.54 10.30 12.70
CA ARG A 286 5.26 9.93 14.08
C ARG A 286 3.85 10.36 14.49
N PRO A 287 3.14 9.60 15.33
CA PRO A 287 3.56 8.37 16.01
C PRO A 287 3.47 7.11 15.13
N ALA A 288 2.86 7.14 13.95
CA ALA A 288 2.75 6.00 13.03
C ALA A 288 2.28 6.46 11.64
N GLY A 289 2.54 5.63 10.63
CA GLY A 289 2.17 5.88 9.24
C GLY A 289 3.26 6.60 8.46
N THR A 290 2.88 7.27 7.39
CA THR A 290 3.78 8.01 6.52
C THR A 290 3.25 9.41 6.23
N TRP A 291 4.16 10.28 5.84
CA TRP A 291 3.87 11.61 5.32
C TRP A 291 4.31 11.66 3.85
N THR A 292 3.49 12.25 3.00
CA THR A 292 3.75 12.27 1.56
C THR A 292 3.73 13.69 1.02
N SER A 293 4.68 13.99 0.14
CA SER A 293 4.68 15.20 -0.69
C SER A 293 4.74 14.83 -2.16
N TRP A 294 4.17 15.69 -2.99
CA TRP A 294 4.17 15.51 -4.43
C TRP A 294 4.35 16.85 -5.14
N ALA A 295 4.88 16.79 -6.34
CA ALA A 295 5.04 17.95 -7.19
C ALA A 295 4.84 17.59 -8.64
N THR A 296 4.35 18.55 -9.43
CA THR A 296 4.27 18.44 -10.88
C THR A 296 4.92 19.63 -11.54
N ALA A 297 5.44 19.44 -12.75
CA ALA A 297 5.94 20.54 -13.59
C ALA A 297 5.58 20.30 -15.05
N LEU A 298 4.89 21.24 -15.66
CA LEU A 298 4.66 21.31 -17.10
C LEU A 298 5.96 21.66 -17.85
N PRO A 299 6.07 21.38 -19.15
CA PRO A 299 7.23 21.78 -19.96
C PRO A 299 7.53 23.28 -19.83
N GLY A 300 8.76 23.60 -19.40
CA GLY A 300 9.20 24.98 -19.24
C GLY A 300 8.67 25.71 -18.00
N ALA A 301 7.89 25.06 -17.16
CA ALA A 301 7.39 25.62 -15.90
C ALA A 301 8.22 25.14 -14.70
N ASP A 302 8.16 25.90 -13.63
CA ASP A 302 8.68 25.52 -12.31
C ASP A 302 7.85 24.39 -11.69
N TRP A 303 8.38 23.78 -10.63
CA TRP A 303 7.67 22.78 -9.84
C TRP A 303 6.51 23.42 -9.07
N GLU A 304 5.34 22.83 -9.17
CA GLU A 304 4.22 23.08 -8.28
C GLU A 304 4.26 22.03 -7.16
N GLU A 305 4.69 22.49 -5.98
CA GLU A 305 4.91 21.63 -4.81
C GLU A 305 3.63 21.52 -3.98
N HIS A 306 3.39 20.29 -3.48
CA HIS A 306 2.32 19.96 -2.55
C HIS A 306 2.87 19.07 -1.46
N TYR A 307 2.29 19.12 -0.30
CA TYR A 307 2.62 18.25 0.82
C TYR A 307 1.40 17.98 1.67
N GLU A 308 1.28 16.76 2.12
CA GLU A 308 0.25 16.35 3.05
C GLU A 308 0.36 17.16 4.35
N GLN A 309 -0.74 17.80 4.75
CA GLN A 309 -0.74 18.60 5.98
C GLN A 309 -0.87 17.66 7.18
N ALA A 310 0.25 17.42 7.85
CA ALA A 310 0.27 16.68 9.11
C ALA A 310 -0.24 17.56 10.26
N ILE A 311 -1.53 17.78 10.35
CA ILE A 311 -2.13 18.56 11.44
C ILE A 311 -1.89 17.89 12.81
N TRP A 312 -1.57 16.60 12.84
CA TRP A 312 -1.47 15.78 14.04
C TRP A 312 -0.18 14.94 14.14
N GLN A 313 0.78 15.10 13.24
CA GLN A 313 1.97 14.27 13.17
C GLN A 313 3.24 15.12 13.30
N GLU A 314 4.15 14.70 14.16
CA GLU A 314 5.52 15.21 14.15
C GLU A 314 6.28 14.53 13.01
N ILE A 315 6.86 15.29 12.11
CA ILE A 315 7.67 14.83 10.99
C ILE A 315 9.12 14.83 11.44
N ASP A 316 9.79 13.70 11.33
CA ASP A 316 11.25 13.66 11.48
C ASP A 316 11.92 14.35 10.27
N ASP A 317 12.74 15.35 10.53
CA ASP A 317 13.58 16.06 9.54
C ASP A 317 14.68 15.18 8.97
#